data_9732c101101a758b4840ccdc86d39447
#
_entry.id   9732c101101a758b4840ccdc86d39447
#
_cell.length_a   1.000
_cell.length_b   1.000
_cell.length_c   1.000
_cell.angle_alpha   90.00
_cell.angle_beta   90.00
_cell.angle_gamma   90.00
#
_symmetry.space_group_name_H-M   'P 1'
#
loop_
_entity.id
_entity.type
_entity.pdbx_description
1 polymer ?
#
loop_
_entity_poly.entity_id
_entity_poly.type
_entity_poly.pdbx_seq_one_letter_code
_entity_poly.pdbx_strand_id
1 'polypeptide(L)'
;MLTVKRLAIDTYGENVAFLSRACTAYRAEEFQALNKIEISLNGRHIVASLNIVDDPALLGPDELGLSEVCFRRFGRPEGARASIAQASPPASMDSLRGKILGKTLTRAEIDGVVHDIVSNRYSRMEIAAFLVAAARFMTADEVLALTESMAASGNRLSWPETPVVDKHCIGGVPGNRTSMILVPIVAAHGLTIPKTSSRAITSAAGTADTMEVLAGVDIGTAEMRDLVEREKGCLVWGGHVNLSPVDDMLISVERPLGIDTIEQLVASILSKKLAAGSTHLLIDIPVGPTAKLRARSDAVRLRKLFEYVGDKVGLHLEVVITDGSQPVGNGIGPVLEARDVMRVLRGDPDAPADLREKALLLAGRILEFDPLLRGGHGVQRARELLESGRALEVMERIIDGQGRAAAPPALGGLTREIPAPANGRVAAIDCYRIGRIARLAGAPMDKGAGIDLLRKLGDPVRKGEPLYRIHAGFAADFAFATEMAEADSGYRFSAD
;
A
#
# COMPACT_ATOMS: atom_id res chain seq x y z
N MET A 1 -0.85 25.74 33.36
CA MET A 1 -0.24 24.43 33.01
C MET A 1 -1.13 23.34 33.49
N LEU A 2 -1.40 22.33 32.64
CA LEU A 2 -2.24 21.17 32.90
C LEU A 2 -1.40 19.92 33.16
N THR A 3 -1.93 18.96 33.90
CA THR A 3 -1.29 17.68 34.13
C THR A 3 -1.67 16.72 33.01
N VAL A 4 -0.72 16.13 32.33
CA VAL A 4 -0.98 15.20 31.24
C VAL A 4 -1.55 13.89 31.75
N LYS A 5 -2.64 13.43 31.14
CA LYS A 5 -3.30 12.16 31.39
C LYS A 5 -3.44 11.36 30.10
N ARG A 6 -3.05 10.09 30.13
CA ARG A 6 -3.28 9.16 29.03
C ARG A 6 -4.74 8.74 28.99
N LEU A 7 -5.43 8.93 27.87
CA LEU A 7 -6.82 8.45 27.73
C LEU A 7 -6.91 7.09 27.01
N ALA A 8 -5.80 6.54 26.53
CA ALA A 8 -5.74 5.27 25.80
C ALA A 8 -6.77 5.15 24.64
N ILE A 9 -7.15 6.28 24.03
CA ILE A 9 -8.05 6.35 22.88
C ILE A 9 -7.21 6.30 21.63
N ASP A 10 -7.47 5.30 20.76
CA ASP A 10 -6.91 5.27 19.41
C ASP A 10 -7.70 6.26 18.51
N THR A 11 -6.98 7.23 17.96
CA THR A 11 -7.53 8.28 17.10
C THR A 11 -7.11 8.10 15.64
N TYR A 12 -6.81 6.87 15.25
CA TYR A 12 -6.48 6.52 13.87
C TYR A 12 -5.30 7.34 13.29
N GLY A 13 -4.26 7.50 14.10
CA GLY A 13 -3.04 8.22 13.71
C GLY A 13 -3.08 9.73 13.93
N GLU A 14 -4.21 10.32 14.33
CA GLU A 14 -4.32 11.75 14.60
C GLU A 14 -3.82 12.13 16.00
N ASN A 15 -3.19 13.31 16.09
CA ASN A 15 -2.95 13.93 17.38
C ASN A 15 -4.25 14.55 17.88
N VAL A 16 -4.81 13.98 18.93
CA VAL A 16 -5.99 14.53 19.60
C VAL A 16 -5.66 14.79 21.05
N ALA A 17 -6.04 15.98 21.51
CA ALA A 17 -6.02 16.38 22.89
C ALA A 17 -7.45 16.57 23.40
N PHE A 18 -7.61 16.39 24.70
CA PHE A 18 -8.89 16.46 25.37
C PHE A 18 -8.78 17.46 26.52
N LEU A 19 -9.75 18.35 26.63
CA LEU A 19 -9.84 19.35 27.69
C LEU A 19 -11.19 19.22 28.38
N SER A 20 -11.21 19.21 29.73
CA SER A 20 -12.45 19.23 30.47
C SER A 20 -13.19 20.55 30.21
N ARG A 21 -14.52 20.51 30.02
CA ARG A 21 -15.35 21.72 29.97
C ARG A 21 -15.22 22.57 31.24
N ALA A 22 -14.99 21.93 32.37
CA ALA A 22 -14.77 22.58 33.67
C ALA A 22 -13.31 23.00 33.88
N CYS A 23 -12.48 23.06 32.84
CA CYS A 23 -11.08 23.46 32.96
C CYS A 23 -10.95 24.85 33.56
N THR A 24 -10.12 24.96 34.60
CA THR A 24 -9.92 26.23 35.33
C THR A 24 -8.79 27.09 34.76
N ALA A 25 -7.87 26.47 34.02
CA ALA A 25 -6.69 27.15 33.46
C ALA A 25 -6.92 27.76 32.08
N TYR A 26 -7.92 27.24 31.33
CA TYR A 26 -8.24 27.68 29.98
C TYR A 26 -9.76 27.59 29.75
N ARG A 27 -10.30 28.54 28.98
CA ARG A 27 -11.72 28.47 28.55
C ARG A 27 -11.83 27.51 27.39
N ALA A 28 -12.33 26.30 27.66
CA ALA A 28 -12.42 25.22 26.67
C ALA A 28 -13.14 25.65 25.38
N GLU A 29 -14.20 26.45 25.50
CA GLU A 29 -15.01 26.92 24.37
C GLU A 29 -14.27 27.90 23.44
N GLU A 30 -13.37 28.72 23.96
CA GLU A 30 -12.55 29.64 23.16
C GLU A 30 -11.58 28.85 22.26
N PHE A 31 -11.02 27.74 22.78
CA PHE A 31 -10.13 26.88 22.03
C PHE A 31 -10.87 25.93 21.09
N GLN A 32 -12.10 25.54 21.43
CA GLN A 32 -12.93 24.66 20.58
C GLN A 32 -13.25 25.30 19.22
N ALA A 33 -13.48 26.61 19.18
CA ALA A 33 -13.77 27.34 17.93
C ALA A 33 -12.60 27.29 16.92
N LEU A 34 -11.38 26.98 17.38
CA LEU A 34 -10.16 26.96 16.59
C LEU A 34 -9.77 25.55 16.09
N ASN A 35 -10.45 24.53 16.57
CA ASN A 35 -10.23 23.09 16.25
C ASN A 35 -8.82 22.57 16.55
N LYS A 36 -7.80 23.40 16.70
CA LYS A 36 -6.40 22.99 16.92
C LYS A 36 -5.72 23.80 18.01
N ILE A 37 -4.94 23.10 18.81
CA ILE A 37 -4.07 23.64 19.81
C ILE A 37 -2.63 23.19 19.59
N GLU A 38 -1.68 24.04 19.99
CA GLU A 38 -0.28 23.67 20.15
C GLU A 38 -0.05 23.27 21.61
N ILE A 39 0.43 22.05 21.81
CA ILE A 39 0.79 21.53 23.14
C ILE A 39 2.31 21.64 23.29
N SER A 40 2.74 22.32 24.34
CA SER A 40 4.16 22.45 24.67
C SER A 40 4.47 21.66 25.94
N LEU A 41 5.45 20.74 25.84
CA LEU A 41 5.88 19.88 26.93
C LEU A 41 7.36 19.54 26.78
N ASN A 42 8.16 19.86 27.82
CA ASN A 42 9.61 19.57 27.88
C ASN A 42 10.39 20.04 26.62
N GLY A 43 10.06 21.23 26.10
CA GLY A 43 10.69 21.79 24.89
C GLY A 43 10.23 21.16 23.57
N ARG A 44 9.30 20.23 23.61
CA ARG A 44 8.64 19.67 22.41
C ARG A 44 7.29 20.34 22.18
N HIS A 45 6.93 20.53 20.91
CA HIS A 45 5.68 21.12 20.49
C HIS A 45 4.96 20.16 19.55
N ILE A 46 3.66 19.93 19.79
CA ILE A 46 2.80 19.10 18.93
C ILE A 46 1.49 19.84 18.71
N VAL A 47 1.08 19.94 17.44
CA VAL A 47 -0.26 20.43 17.09
C VAL A 47 -1.23 19.25 17.17
N ALA A 48 -2.35 19.46 17.87
CA ALA A 48 -3.39 18.46 18.09
C ALA A 48 -4.79 19.06 17.87
N SER A 49 -5.71 18.25 17.37
CA SER A 49 -7.14 18.58 17.38
C SER A 49 -7.66 18.56 18.81
N LEU A 50 -8.45 19.55 19.19
CA LEU A 50 -8.99 19.64 20.53
C LEU A 50 -10.42 19.12 20.59
N ASN A 51 -10.68 18.17 21.49
CA ASN A 51 -12.01 17.73 21.87
C ASN A 51 -12.32 18.10 23.32
N ILE A 52 -13.56 18.42 23.59
CA ILE A 52 -14.02 18.77 24.94
C ILE A 52 -14.69 17.57 25.60
N VAL A 53 -14.36 17.35 26.85
CA VAL A 53 -14.89 16.25 27.71
C VAL A 53 -15.80 16.86 28.76
N ASP A 54 -17.02 16.31 28.84
CA ASP A 54 -18.03 16.74 29.82
C ASP A 54 -18.02 15.85 31.07
N ASP A 55 -17.52 14.61 30.96
CA ASP A 55 -17.46 13.66 32.07
C ASP A 55 -16.23 13.88 32.96
N PRO A 56 -16.43 14.35 34.22
CA PRO A 56 -15.32 14.56 35.14
C PRO A 56 -14.63 13.28 35.60
N ALA A 57 -15.27 12.13 35.45
CA ALA A 57 -14.64 10.85 35.74
C ALA A 57 -13.58 10.49 34.70
N LEU A 58 -13.78 10.92 33.46
CA LEU A 58 -12.82 10.70 32.37
C LEU A 58 -11.63 11.66 32.44
N LEU A 59 -11.93 12.96 32.69
CA LEU A 59 -10.90 14.02 32.67
C LEU A 59 -11.22 15.11 33.68
N GLY A 60 -10.30 15.35 34.60
CA GLY A 60 -10.42 16.41 35.62
C GLY A 60 -10.19 17.84 35.05
N PRO A 61 -10.56 18.88 35.82
CA PRO A 61 -10.47 20.28 35.37
C PRO A 61 -9.03 20.78 35.17
N ASP A 62 -8.05 20.16 35.82
CA ASP A 62 -6.63 20.53 35.75
C ASP A 62 -5.81 19.53 34.92
N GLU A 63 -6.49 18.66 34.16
CA GLU A 63 -5.86 17.64 33.33
C GLU A 63 -5.94 17.99 31.84
N LEU A 64 -4.91 17.58 31.08
CA LEU A 64 -4.88 17.54 29.64
C LEU A 64 -4.86 16.07 29.20
N GLY A 65 -5.95 15.60 28.66
CA GLY A 65 -6.05 14.27 28.08
C GLY A 65 -5.32 14.19 26.75
N LEU A 66 -4.53 13.14 26.54
CA LEU A 66 -3.89 12.86 25.25
C LEU A 66 -4.37 11.52 24.70
N SER A 67 -4.67 11.51 23.38
CA SER A 67 -4.87 10.27 22.65
C SER A 67 -3.62 9.41 22.68
N GLU A 68 -3.76 8.10 22.44
CA GLU A 68 -2.62 7.16 22.47
C GLU A 68 -1.50 7.58 21.52
N VAL A 69 -1.85 8.12 20.34
CA VAL A 69 -0.88 8.60 19.36
C VAL A 69 -0.12 9.81 19.87
N CYS A 70 -0.85 10.81 20.34
CA CYS A 70 -0.26 12.06 20.87
C CYS A 70 0.62 11.78 22.10
N PHE A 71 0.15 10.89 22.99
CA PHE A 71 0.86 10.46 24.19
C PHE A 71 2.20 9.78 23.88
N ARG A 72 2.21 8.87 22.89
CA ARG A 72 3.44 8.19 22.43
C ARG A 72 4.43 9.17 21.78
N ARG A 73 3.96 10.11 20.98
CA ARG A 73 4.82 11.13 20.32
C ARG A 73 5.55 12.03 21.32
N PHE A 74 4.95 12.31 22.46
CA PHE A 74 5.63 13.03 23.56
C PHE A 74 6.55 12.14 24.41
N GLY A 75 6.64 10.84 24.15
CA GLY A 75 7.46 9.90 24.89
C GLY A 75 6.81 9.40 26.17
N ARG A 76 5.48 9.29 26.20
CA ARG A 76 4.65 8.75 27.30
C ARG A 76 4.76 9.60 28.61
N PRO A 77 4.37 10.87 28.57
CA PRO A 77 4.61 11.86 29.61
C PRO A 77 3.53 11.87 30.70
N GLU A 78 3.08 10.71 31.21
CA GLU A 78 2.03 10.66 32.25
C GLU A 78 2.39 11.53 33.45
N GLY A 79 1.46 12.37 33.93
CA GLY A 79 1.65 13.26 35.05
C GLY A 79 2.52 14.48 34.78
N ALA A 80 3.13 14.63 33.61
CA ALA A 80 3.96 15.78 33.27
C ALA A 80 3.11 17.07 33.13
N ARG A 81 3.76 18.24 33.28
CA ARG A 81 3.07 19.53 33.15
C ARG A 81 3.20 20.08 31.75
N ALA A 82 2.06 20.28 31.08
CA ALA A 82 1.98 20.83 29.73
C ALA A 82 1.30 22.20 29.73
N SER A 83 1.65 23.06 28.78
CA SER A 83 0.89 24.23 28.41
C SER A 83 0.24 24.04 27.04
N ILE A 84 -0.89 24.71 26.84
CA ILE A 84 -1.54 24.78 25.54
C ILE A 84 -1.61 26.23 25.07
N ALA A 85 -1.53 26.40 23.77
CA ALA A 85 -1.74 27.64 23.07
C ALA A 85 -2.58 27.45 21.83
N GLN A 86 -3.11 28.55 21.30
CA GLN A 86 -3.75 28.51 19.98
C GLN A 86 -2.72 28.09 18.93
N ALA A 87 -3.03 27.08 18.11
CA ALA A 87 -2.18 26.74 16.98
C ALA A 87 -2.24 27.84 15.92
N SER A 88 -1.07 28.32 15.47
CA SER A 88 -1.02 29.22 14.33
C SER A 88 -1.49 28.49 13.06
N PRO A 89 -2.24 29.16 12.16
CA PRO A 89 -2.60 28.57 10.87
C PRO A 89 -1.36 28.04 10.13
N PRO A 90 -1.47 26.96 9.34
CA PRO A 90 -0.36 26.49 8.51
C PRO A 90 0.17 27.60 7.60
N ALA A 91 1.49 27.72 7.48
CA ALA A 91 2.11 28.76 6.64
C ALA A 91 1.71 28.61 5.15
N SER A 92 1.43 27.37 4.71
CA SER A 92 1.03 27.04 3.33
C SER A 92 -0.49 27.16 3.07
N MET A 93 -1.27 27.71 4.00
CA MET A 93 -2.75 27.81 3.84
C MET A 93 -3.15 28.64 2.60
N ASP A 94 -2.39 29.69 2.28
CA ASP A 94 -2.69 30.49 1.09
C ASP A 94 -2.37 29.74 -0.21
N SER A 95 -1.37 28.85 -0.20
CA SER A 95 -1.09 27.93 -1.30
C SER A 95 -2.24 26.93 -1.50
N LEU A 96 -2.77 26.36 -0.42
CA LEU A 96 -3.95 25.50 -0.47
C LEU A 96 -5.18 26.23 -1.05
N ARG A 97 -5.47 27.45 -0.59
CA ARG A 97 -6.56 28.28 -1.11
C ARG A 97 -6.37 28.60 -2.60
N GLY A 98 -5.12 28.94 -2.98
CA GLY A 98 -4.75 29.15 -4.37
C GLY A 98 -5.01 27.90 -5.23
N LYS A 99 -4.63 26.71 -4.74
CA LYS A 99 -4.88 25.44 -5.46
C LYS A 99 -6.38 25.15 -5.62
N ILE A 100 -7.19 25.38 -4.60
CA ILE A 100 -8.65 25.24 -4.66
C ILE A 100 -9.25 26.16 -5.74
N LEU A 101 -8.69 27.37 -5.92
CA LEU A 101 -9.10 28.31 -6.95
C LEU A 101 -8.50 28.01 -8.33
N GLY A 102 -7.75 26.92 -8.49
CA GLY A 102 -7.19 26.48 -9.76
C GLY A 102 -5.80 27.05 -10.08
N LYS A 103 -5.11 27.68 -9.13
CA LYS A 103 -3.73 28.14 -9.30
C LYS A 103 -2.77 26.95 -9.43
N THR A 104 -1.81 27.05 -10.34
CA THR A 104 -0.64 26.19 -10.35
C THR A 104 0.30 26.59 -9.21
N LEU A 105 0.73 25.61 -8.41
CA LEU A 105 1.65 25.85 -7.31
C LEU A 105 3.09 25.75 -7.77
N THR A 106 3.91 26.63 -7.24
CA THR A 106 5.37 26.55 -7.38
C THR A 106 5.92 25.42 -6.50
N ARG A 107 7.17 25.01 -6.77
CA ARG A 107 7.87 24.04 -5.94
C ARG A 107 7.86 24.44 -4.45
N ALA A 108 8.23 25.67 -4.12
CA ALA A 108 8.28 26.14 -2.74
C ALA A 108 6.90 26.09 -2.04
N GLU A 109 5.82 26.37 -2.77
CA GLU A 109 4.45 26.25 -2.26
C GLU A 109 4.07 24.79 -1.98
N ILE A 110 4.45 23.83 -2.86
CA ILE A 110 4.24 22.39 -2.64
C ILE A 110 5.07 21.88 -1.46
N ASP A 111 6.36 22.29 -1.36
CA ASP A 111 7.22 21.94 -0.23
C ASP A 111 6.60 22.41 1.09
N GLY A 112 6.04 23.64 1.11
CA GLY A 112 5.32 24.17 2.27
C GLY A 112 4.07 23.34 2.64
N VAL A 113 3.27 22.95 1.67
CA VAL A 113 2.09 22.11 1.89
C VAL A 113 2.49 20.74 2.45
N VAL A 114 3.46 20.06 1.84
CA VAL A 114 3.97 18.76 2.30
C VAL A 114 4.54 18.87 3.71
N HIS A 115 5.33 19.92 3.99
CA HIS A 115 5.88 20.16 5.32
C HIS A 115 4.79 20.33 6.39
N ASP A 116 3.76 21.14 6.11
CA ASP A 116 2.66 21.37 7.04
C ASP A 116 1.79 20.11 7.25
N ILE A 117 1.63 19.25 6.22
CA ILE A 117 0.98 17.94 6.37
C ILE A 117 1.80 17.04 7.31
N VAL A 118 3.09 16.84 7.03
CA VAL A 118 3.97 15.95 7.84
C VAL A 118 4.07 16.44 9.28
N SER A 119 4.09 17.76 9.47
CA SER A 119 4.12 18.39 10.80
C SER A 119 2.76 18.33 11.53
N ASN A 120 1.74 17.65 10.96
CA ASN A 120 0.38 17.57 11.47
C ASN A 120 -0.32 18.92 11.67
N ARG A 121 0.09 19.95 10.93
CA ARG A 121 -0.54 21.27 10.96
C ARG A 121 -1.85 21.31 10.16
N TYR A 122 -2.00 20.43 9.16
CA TYR A 122 -3.25 20.25 8.44
C TYR A 122 -4.18 19.28 9.17
N SER A 123 -5.48 19.58 9.19
CA SER A 123 -6.54 18.64 9.55
C SER A 123 -6.84 17.70 8.35
N ARG A 124 -7.57 16.62 8.59
CA ARG A 124 -8.07 15.77 7.49
C ARG A 124 -8.92 16.54 6.49
N MET A 125 -9.66 17.54 6.94
CA MET A 125 -10.47 18.39 6.06
C MET A 125 -9.60 19.22 5.11
N GLU A 126 -8.50 19.79 5.60
CA GLU A 126 -7.55 20.54 4.79
C GLU A 126 -6.77 19.62 3.84
N ILE A 127 -6.37 18.44 4.30
CA ILE A 127 -5.77 17.41 3.42
C ILE A 127 -6.77 16.97 2.34
N ALA A 128 -8.03 16.73 2.69
CA ALA A 128 -9.07 16.39 1.71
C ALA A 128 -9.26 17.51 0.69
N ALA A 129 -9.28 18.78 1.12
CA ALA A 129 -9.38 19.92 0.22
C ALA A 129 -8.19 20.00 -0.76
N PHE A 130 -6.97 19.75 -0.27
CA PHE A 130 -5.78 19.67 -1.13
C PHE A 130 -5.90 18.53 -2.16
N LEU A 131 -6.26 17.33 -1.70
CA LEU A 131 -6.41 16.15 -2.56
C LEU A 131 -7.47 16.36 -3.65
N VAL A 132 -8.64 16.91 -3.29
CA VAL A 132 -9.73 17.20 -4.25
C VAL A 132 -9.30 18.27 -5.25
N ALA A 133 -8.62 19.33 -4.79
CA ALA A 133 -8.14 20.39 -5.69
C ALA A 133 -7.04 19.86 -6.62
N ALA A 134 -6.11 19.04 -6.11
CA ALA A 134 -5.07 18.39 -6.89
C ALA A 134 -5.64 17.38 -7.91
N ALA A 135 -6.69 16.65 -7.53
CA ALA A 135 -7.38 15.70 -8.41
C ALA A 135 -8.02 16.37 -9.64
N ARG A 136 -8.44 17.62 -9.50
CA ARG A 136 -9.02 18.38 -10.61
C ARG A 136 -7.97 18.76 -11.64
N PHE A 137 -6.79 19.17 -11.22
CA PHE A 137 -5.72 19.63 -12.08
C PHE A 137 -4.37 19.67 -11.36
N MET A 138 -3.39 18.95 -11.89
CA MET A 138 -1.95 19.10 -11.58
C MET A 138 -1.14 19.11 -12.86
N THR A 139 -0.17 20.01 -12.96
CA THR A 139 0.83 19.99 -14.04
C THR A 139 1.88 18.90 -13.78
N ALA A 140 2.60 18.48 -14.80
CA ALA A 140 3.71 17.54 -14.64
C ALA A 140 4.80 18.06 -13.69
N ASP A 141 5.04 19.39 -13.70
CA ASP A 141 6.01 20.03 -12.79
C ASP A 141 5.52 20.04 -11.33
N GLU A 142 4.22 20.20 -11.09
CA GLU A 142 3.65 20.03 -9.77
C GLU A 142 3.77 18.57 -9.27
N VAL A 143 3.56 17.59 -10.16
CA VAL A 143 3.76 16.17 -9.81
C VAL A 143 5.21 15.89 -9.48
N LEU A 144 6.15 16.46 -10.24
CA LEU A 144 7.58 16.37 -9.97
C LEU A 144 7.91 16.96 -8.59
N ALA A 145 7.48 18.19 -8.33
CA ALA A 145 7.71 18.87 -7.05
C ALA A 145 7.12 18.08 -5.87
N LEU A 146 5.89 17.57 -6.02
CA LEU A 146 5.24 16.72 -5.01
C LEU A 146 6.05 15.44 -4.77
N THR A 147 6.49 14.76 -5.84
CA THR A 147 7.31 13.55 -5.75
C THR A 147 8.58 13.76 -4.93
N GLU A 148 9.32 14.83 -5.24
CA GLU A 148 10.59 15.15 -4.58
C GLU A 148 10.37 15.58 -3.12
N SER A 149 9.35 16.39 -2.85
CA SER A 149 8.99 16.83 -1.50
C SER A 149 8.53 15.64 -0.62
N MET A 150 7.72 14.75 -1.16
CA MET A 150 7.30 13.51 -0.48
C MET A 150 8.49 12.60 -0.18
N ALA A 151 9.41 12.43 -1.13
CA ALA A 151 10.63 11.62 -0.94
C ALA A 151 11.58 12.23 0.11
N ALA A 152 11.60 13.56 0.24
CA ALA A 152 12.42 14.27 1.24
C ALA A 152 11.81 14.24 2.65
N SER A 153 10.53 13.92 2.78
CA SER A 153 9.79 13.97 4.05
C SER A 153 10.08 12.78 4.99
N GLY A 154 10.66 11.69 4.48
CA GLY A 154 10.90 10.46 5.23
C GLY A 154 12.36 10.04 5.29
N ASN A 155 12.56 8.79 5.74
CA ASN A 155 13.87 8.17 5.76
C ASN A 155 14.38 7.89 4.34
N ARG A 156 15.68 8.05 4.12
CA ARG A 156 16.34 7.65 2.86
C ARG A 156 17.25 6.46 3.10
N LEU A 157 17.11 5.44 2.25
CA LEU A 157 18.01 4.31 2.19
C LEU A 157 19.08 4.56 1.12
N SER A 158 20.26 4.02 1.34
CA SER A 158 21.36 4.00 0.36
C SER A 158 22.01 2.62 0.37
N TRP A 159 22.46 2.18 -0.78
CA TRP A 159 23.03 0.86 -0.99
C TRP A 159 24.43 0.99 -1.58
N PRO A 160 25.37 0.12 -1.20
CA PRO A 160 26.76 0.24 -1.67
C PRO A 160 26.92 -0.13 -3.15
N GLU A 161 26.00 -0.93 -3.70
CA GLU A 161 26.07 -1.44 -5.07
C GLU A 161 25.05 -0.77 -5.99
N THR A 162 25.37 -0.69 -7.27
CA THR A 162 24.48 -0.23 -8.36
C THR A 162 24.59 -1.21 -9.53
N PRO A 163 23.50 -1.49 -10.25
CA PRO A 163 22.16 -0.90 -10.10
C PRO A 163 21.39 -1.45 -8.90
N VAL A 164 20.62 -0.60 -8.24
CA VAL A 164 19.59 -1.01 -7.27
C VAL A 164 18.26 -1.01 -7.99
N VAL A 165 17.70 -2.20 -8.17
CA VAL A 165 16.50 -2.37 -8.96
C VAL A 165 15.26 -2.50 -8.09
N ASP A 166 14.10 -2.09 -8.59
CA ASP A 166 12.82 -2.27 -7.91
C ASP A 166 11.69 -2.50 -8.93
N LYS A 167 10.56 -2.97 -8.45
CA LYS A 167 9.34 -3.16 -9.24
C LYS A 167 8.14 -2.63 -8.51
N HIS A 168 7.26 -1.95 -9.22
CA HIS A 168 5.96 -1.55 -8.69
C HIS A 168 4.83 -1.94 -9.65
N CYS A 169 3.70 -2.41 -9.11
CA CYS A 169 2.46 -2.58 -9.85
C CYS A 169 1.45 -1.55 -9.37
N ILE A 170 0.78 -0.86 -10.28
CA ILE A 170 -0.23 0.15 -9.91
C ILE A 170 -1.48 -0.45 -9.23
N GLY A 171 -1.63 -1.77 -9.23
CA GLY A 171 -2.73 -2.49 -8.60
C GLY A 171 -3.95 -2.69 -9.51
N GLY A 172 -5.11 -2.98 -8.90
CA GLY A 172 -6.39 -3.16 -9.59
C GLY A 172 -6.66 -4.56 -10.16
N VAL A 173 -5.71 -5.50 -10.00
CA VAL A 173 -5.87 -6.91 -10.38
C VAL A 173 -5.58 -7.79 -9.17
N PRO A 174 -6.55 -8.57 -8.65
CA PRO A 174 -6.35 -9.46 -7.51
C PRO A 174 -5.35 -10.58 -7.81
N GLY A 175 -4.73 -11.13 -6.77
CA GLY A 175 -3.81 -12.27 -6.87
C GLY A 175 -2.45 -11.97 -7.51
N ASN A 176 -2.22 -10.75 -8.01
CA ASN A 176 -1.00 -10.35 -8.73
C ASN A 176 0.23 -10.26 -7.81
N ARG A 177 0.72 -11.41 -7.31
CA ARG A 177 1.87 -11.55 -6.40
C ARG A 177 3.20 -11.75 -7.14
N THR A 178 3.32 -11.24 -8.35
CA THR A 178 4.54 -11.35 -9.17
C THR A 178 5.79 -10.87 -8.45
N SER A 179 5.69 -9.88 -7.55
CA SER A 179 6.85 -9.37 -6.79
C SER A 179 7.51 -10.44 -5.92
N MET A 180 6.74 -11.37 -5.34
CA MET A 180 7.30 -12.44 -4.49
C MET A 180 8.02 -13.53 -5.29
N ILE A 181 7.79 -13.61 -6.60
CA ILE A 181 8.48 -14.54 -7.50
C ILE A 181 9.68 -13.84 -8.15
N LEU A 182 9.50 -12.61 -8.62
CA LEU A 182 10.58 -11.91 -9.31
C LEU A 182 11.72 -11.46 -8.38
N VAL A 183 11.43 -11.10 -7.11
CA VAL A 183 12.50 -10.69 -6.18
C VAL A 183 13.56 -11.77 -6.01
N PRO A 184 13.22 -13.03 -5.67
CA PRO A 184 14.23 -14.06 -5.57
C PRO A 184 14.89 -14.43 -6.91
N ILE A 185 14.22 -14.30 -8.07
CA ILE A 185 14.84 -14.48 -9.39
C ILE A 185 15.91 -13.41 -9.62
N VAL A 186 15.58 -12.14 -9.35
CA VAL A 186 16.47 -11.00 -9.57
C VAL A 186 17.67 -11.06 -8.60
N ALA A 187 17.43 -11.38 -7.34
CA ALA A 187 18.47 -11.58 -6.35
C ALA A 187 19.36 -12.79 -6.66
N ALA A 188 18.80 -13.90 -7.19
CA ALA A 188 19.57 -15.07 -7.64
C ALA A 188 20.46 -14.77 -8.86
N HIS A 189 20.14 -13.75 -9.65
CA HIS A 189 21.01 -13.24 -10.71
C HIS A 189 22.19 -12.44 -10.15
N GLY A 190 22.02 -11.83 -8.98
CA GLY A 190 23.02 -10.99 -8.32
C GLY A 190 22.70 -9.50 -8.27
N LEU A 191 21.56 -9.06 -8.82
CA LEU A 191 21.11 -7.67 -8.72
C LEU A 191 20.50 -7.39 -7.35
N THR A 192 20.79 -6.20 -6.83
CA THR A 192 20.24 -5.75 -5.53
C THR A 192 18.81 -5.25 -5.69
N ILE A 193 17.85 -5.90 -5.00
CA ILE A 193 16.42 -5.61 -5.05
C ILE A 193 15.79 -5.50 -3.64
N PRO A 194 15.95 -4.36 -2.95
CA PRO A 194 15.40 -4.12 -1.60
C PRO A 194 13.90 -3.82 -1.68
N LYS A 195 13.06 -4.84 -1.83
CA LYS A 195 11.63 -4.65 -2.09
C LYS A 195 10.86 -4.22 -0.84
N THR A 196 10.47 -2.96 -0.81
CA THR A 196 9.46 -2.45 0.12
C THR A 196 8.07 -2.54 -0.50
N SER A 197 7.09 -2.97 0.26
CA SER A 197 5.72 -3.21 -0.19
C SER A 197 4.69 -2.62 0.78
N SER A 198 3.50 -2.29 0.28
CA SER A 198 2.37 -1.90 1.14
C SER A 198 1.58 -3.13 1.61
N ARG A 199 0.85 -2.94 2.70
CA ARG A 199 -0.30 -3.79 3.03
C ARG A 199 -1.46 -3.45 2.09
N ALA A 200 -2.49 -4.29 2.07
CA ALA A 200 -3.67 -4.07 1.24
C ALA A 200 -4.37 -2.75 1.57
N ILE A 201 -4.66 -1.98 0.54
CA ILE A 201 -5.45 -0.74 0.63
C ILE A 201 -6.89 -1.04 0.27
N THR A 202 -7.14 -1.47 -0.96
CA THR A 202 -8.45 -1.84 -1.50
C THR A 202 -8.51 -3.27 -2.01
N SER A 203 -7.37 -3.94 -2.16
CA SER A 203 -7.26 -5.35 -2.55
C SER A 203 -7.48 -6.31 -1.38
N ALA A 204 -7.69 -7.60 -1.66
CA ALA A 204 -7.82 -8.64 -0.65
C ALA A 204 -6.49 -8.98 0.04
N ALA A 205 -5.35 -8.72 -0.61
CA ALA A 205 -4.02 -8.82 0.00
C ALA A 205 -3.06 -7.83 -0.65
N GLY A 206 -2.11 -7.32 0.12
CA GLY A 206 -0.90 -6.65 -0.34
C GLY A 206 0.27 -7.63 -0.35
N THR A 207 1.40 -7.25 -0.98
CA THR A 207 2.59 -8.11 -0.98
C THR A 207 3.12 -8.33 0.44
N ALA A 208 3.05 -7.30 1.31
CA ALA A 208 3.43 -7.44 2.71
C ALA A 208 2.50 -8.41 3.47
N ASP A 209 1.16 -8.35 3.24
CA ASP A 209 0.20 -9.26 3.88
C ASP A 209 0.44 -10.72 3.47
N THR A 210 0.80 -10.94 2.19
CA THR A 210 1.07 -12.27 1.65
C THR A 210 2.42 -12.81 2.16
N MET A 211 3.46 -11.95 2.20
CA MET A 211 4.77 -12.34 2.71
C MET A 211 4.73 -12.66 4.21
N GLU A 212 3.89 -11.97 4.98
CA GLU A 212 3.70 -12.19 6.42
C GLU A 212 3.15 -13.59 6.75
N VAL A 213 2.55 -14.29 5.77
CA VAL A 213 2.20 -15.72 5.90
C VAL A 213 3.45 -16.60 6.02
N LEU A 214 4.55 -16.19 5.43
CA LEU A 214 5.80 -16.97 5.32
C LEU A 214 6.86 -16.50 6.31
N ALA A 215 6.95 -15.20 6.56
CA ALA A 215 8.02 -14.60 7.39
C ALA A 215 7.61 -13.23 7.95
N GLY A 216 8.38 -12.70 8.89
CA GLY A 216 8.24 -11.32 9.37
C GLY A 216 8.42 -10.30 8.26
N VAL A 217 7.62 -9.22 8.29
CA VAL A 217 7.71 -8.09 7.33
C VAL A 217 8.03 -6.77 8.00
N ASP A 218 7.92 -6.72 9.34
CA ASP A 218 8.19 -5.56 10.20
C ASP A 218 9.62 -5.61 10.73
N ILE A 219 10.61 -5.50 9.83
CA ILE A 219 12.01 -5.47 10.20
C ILE A 219 12.57 -4.05 10.14
N GLY A 220 13.52 -3.75 11.03
CA GLY A 220 14.16 -2.44 11.11
C GLY A 220 15.10 -2.16 9.94
N THR A 221 15.44 -0.88 9.76
CA THR A 221 16.32 -0.45 8.64
C THR A 221 17.70 -1.14 8.67
N ALA A 222 18.27 -1.37 9.88
CA ALA A 222 19.56 -2.05 10.03
C ALA A 222 19.47 -3.52 9.60
N GLU A 223 18.47 -4.25 10.11
CA GLU A 223 18.22 -5.65 9.74
C GLU A 223 17.94 -5.80 8.24
N MET A 224 17.18 -4.86 7.66
CA MET A 224 16.92 -4.84 6.22
C MET A 224 18.22 -4.67 5.42
N ARG A 225 19.15 -3.81 5.84
CA ARG A 225 20.43 -3.63 5.19
C ARG A 225 21.27 -4.91 5.24
N ASP A 226 21.42 -5.48 6.42
CA ASP A 226 22.19 -6.71 6.61
C ASP A 226 21.64 -7.86 5.77
N LEU A 227 20.31 -7.96 5.66
CA LEU A 227 19.66 -8.98 4.84
C LEU A 227 19.92 -8.75 3.34
N VAL A 228 19.74 -7.50 2.86
CA VAL A 228 19.96 -7.18 1.43
C VAL A 228 21.43 -7.32 1.03
N GLU A 229 22.38 -7.01 1.88
CA GLU A 229 23.81 -7.23 1.63
C GLU A 229 24.12 -8.72 1.45
N ARG A 230 23.53 -9.60 2.25
CA ARG A 230 23.74 -11.05 2.17
C ARG A 230 22.98 -11.69 1.01
N GLU A 231 21.67 -11.40 0.91
CA GLU A 231 20.74 -12.12 0.03
C GLU A 231 20.39 -11.36 -1.26
N LYS A 232 20.91 -10.14 -1.43
CA LYS A 232 20.61 -9.21 -2.54
C LYS A 232 19.17 -8.78 -2.65
N GLY A 233 18.27 -9.25 -1.75
CA GLY A 233 16.85 -8.92 -1.79
C GLY A 233 16.17 -9.06 -0.44
N CYS A 234 15.00 -8.44 -0.32
CA CYS A 234 14.09 -8.59 0.81
C CYS A 234 12.65 -8.33 0.35
N LEU A 235 11.67 -8.65 1.20
CA LEU A 235 10.23 -8.41 0.96
C LEU A 235 9.60 -7.86 2.25
N VAL A 236 9.73 -6.55 2.50
CA VAL A 236 9.37 -5.93 3.78
C VAL A 236 8.20 -4.95 3.65
N TRP A 237 7.56 -4.64 4.77
CA TRP A 237 6.54 -3.60 4.81
C TRP A 237 7.17 -2.20 4.86
N GLY A 238 6.86 -1.38 3.84
CA GLY A 238 7.43 -0.03 3.70
C GLY A 238 6.97 0.97 4.76
N GLY A 239 5.79 0.75 5.39
CA GLY A 239 5.29 1.62 6.45
C GLY A 239 6.16 1.59 7.71
N HIS A 240 6.79 0.46 8.05
CA HIS A 240 7.72 0.38 9.17
C HIS A 240 9.02 1.16 8.92
N VAL A 241 9.49 1.19 7.67
CA VAL A 241 10.71 1.90 7.26
C VAL A 241 10.53 3.42 7.20
N ASN A 242 9.28 3.90 7.22
CA ASN A 242 8.92 5.34 7.19
C ASN A 242 9.54 6.11 6.01
N LEU A 243 9.44 5.53 4.81
CA LEU A 243 10.03 6.10 3.59
C LEU A 243 9.35 7.38 3.10
N SER A 244 8.03 7.49 3.29
CA SER A 244 7.23 8.65 2.88
C SER A 244 6.04 8.84 3.81
N PRO A 245 6.24 9.41 5.01
CA PRO A 245 5.17 9.56 6.00
C PRO A 245 4.00 10.41 5.50
N VAL A 246 4.25 11.39 4.64
CA VAL A 246 3.19 12.19 4.03
C VAL A 246 2.28 11.34 3.14
N ASP A 247 2.83 10.36 2.44
CA ASP A 247 2.03 9.46 1.59
C ASP A 247 1.01 8.65 2.40
N ASP A 248 1.42 8.14 3.55
CA ASP A 248 0.52 7.40 4.45
C ASP A 248 -0.60 8.31 4.98
N MET A 249 -0.30 9.59 5.25
CA MET A 249 -1.28 10.58 5.67
C MET A 249 -2.27 10.89 4.53
N LEU A 250 -1.79 11.12 3.31
CA LEU A 250 -2.62 11.36 2.13
C LEU A 250 -3.53 10.15 1.85
N ILE A 251 -2.98 8.94 1.80
CA ILE A 251 -3.73 7.69 1.58
C ILE A 251 -4.82 7.50 2.64
N SER A 252 -4.58 7.88 3.90
CA SER A 252 -5.59 7.77 4.97
C SER A 252 -6.84 8.61 4.71
N VAL A 253 -6.71 9.68 3.91
CA VAL A 253 -7.80 10.58 3.51
C VAL A 253 -8.35 10.21 2.13
N GLU A 254 -7.50 9.83 1.18
CA GLU A 254 -7.90 9.38 -0.17
C GLU A 254 -8.84 8.17 -0.13
N ARG A 255 -8.52 7.21 0.76
CA ARG A 255 -9.24 5.95 0.86
C ARG A 255 -10.74 6.11 1.16
N PRO A 256 -11.17 6.87 2.20
CA PRO A 256 -12.59 7.14 2.45
C PRO A 256 -13.27 7.95 1.35
N LEU A 257 -12.54 8.84 0.68
CA LEU A 257 -13.07 9.66 -0.42
C LEU A 257 -13.20 8.89 -1.74
N GLY A 258 -12.51 7.75 -1.87
CA GLY A 258 -12.45 7.01 -3.13
C GLY A 258 -11.74 7.79 -4.25
N ILE A 259 -10.87 8.72 -3.89
CA ILE A 259 -10.06 9.50 -4.85
C ILE A 259 -8.82 8.69 -5.19
N ASP A 260 -8.52 8.58 -6.48
CA ASP A 260 -7.34 7.89 -7.00
C ASP A 260 -6.98 8.53 -8.35
N THR A 261 -6.06 9.47 -8.33
CA THR A 261 -5.65 10.22 -9.53
C THR A 261 -4.33 9.73 -10.08
N ILE A 262 -4.14 9.89 -11.38
CA ILE A 262 -2.90 9.54 -12.08
C ILE A 262 -1.72 10.32 -11.48
N GLU A 263 -1.91 11.58 -11.19
CA GLU A 263 -0.88 12.51 -10.72
C GLU A 263 -0.40 12.12 -9.30
N GLN A 264 -1.34 11.88 -8.38
CA GLN A 264 -1.03 11.44 -7.02
C GLN A 264 -0.43 10.03 -6.98
N LEU A 265 -0.91 9.13 -7.84
CA LEU A 265 -0.37 7.78 -7.98
C LEU A 265 1.12 7.83 -8.37
N VAL A 266 1.50 8.67 -9.33
CA VAL A 266 2.91 8.83 -9.75
C VAL A 266 3.76 9.35 -8.60
N ALA A 267 3.32 10.42 -7.92
CA ALA A 267 4.04 10.99 -6.80
C ALA A 267 4.21 10.00 -5.65
N SER A 268 3.14 9.30 -5.26
CA SER A 268 3.14 8.27 -4.22
C SER A 268 4.11 7.12 -4.53
N ILE A 269 4.12 6.62 -5.77
CA ILE A 269 5.00 5.51 -6.16
C ILE A 269 6.45 5.96 -6.20
N LEU A 270 6.75 7.02 -6.96
CA LEU A 270 8.13 7.44 -7.20
C LEU A 270 8.81 7.96 -5.94
N SER A 271 8.11 8.70 -5.07
CA SER A 271 8.67 9.17 -3.81
C SER A 271 9.19 8.04 -2.93
N LYS A 272 8.42 6.95 -2.79
CA LYS A 272 8.84 5.75 -2.02
C LYS A 272 10.02 5.04 -2.65
N LYS A 273 10.11 5.00 -3.98
CA LYS A 273 11.24 4.35 -4.69
C LYS A 273 12.53 5.15 -4.57
N LEU A 274 12.43 6.47 -4.66
CA LEU A 274 13.54 7.39 -4.37
C LEU A 274 14.02 7.25 -2.92
N ALA A 275 13.09 7.25 -1.96
CA ALA A 275 13.42 7.10 -0.55
C ALA A 275 14.03 5.72 -0.24
N ALA A 276 13.60 4.66 -0.93
CA ALA A 276 14.18 3.32 -0.84
C ALA A 276 15.58 3.18 -1.49
N GLY A 277 16.08 4.23 -2.14
CA GLY A 277 17.40 4.22 -2.79
C GLY A 277 17.45 3.46 -4.10
N SER A 278 16.30 3.24 -4.76
CA SER A 278 16.23 2.60 -6.08
C SER A 278 16.87 3.50 -7.13
N THR A 279 17.65 2.90 -8.06
CA THR A 279 18.24 3.58 -9.22
C THR A 279 17.54 3.18 -10.52
N HIS A 280 16.99 1.96 -10.56
CA HIS A 280 16.28 1.40 -11.71
C HIS A 280 14.92 0.87 -11.26
N LEU A 281 13.87 1.18 -12.00
CA LEU A 281 12.50 0.88 -11.62
C LEU A 281 11.69 0.33 -12.79
N LEU A 282 11.05 -0.82 -12.59
CA LEU A 282 10.03 -1.35 -13.48
C LEU A 282 8.63 -1.05 -12.93
N ILE A 283 7.79 -0.40 -13.73
CA ILE A 283 6.37 -0.18 -13.43
C ILE A 283 5.51 -1.13 -14.27
N ASP A 284 4.69 -1.93 -13.58
CA ASP A 284 3.68 -2.81 -14.19
C ASP A 284 2.32 -2.10 -14.17
N ILE A 285 1.75 -1.85 -15.35
CA ILE A 285 0.44 -1.22 -15.56
C ILE A 285 -0.53 -2.24 -16.15
N PRO A 286 -1.29 -2.98 -15.32
CA PRO A 286 -2.36 -3.83 -15.82
C PRO A 286 -3.52 -3.02 -16.39
N VAL A 287 -3.97 -3.39 -17.60
CA VAL A 287 -5.13 -2.78 -18.27
C VAL A 287 -6.18 -3.83 -18.53
N GLY A 288 -7.40 -3.57 -18.11
CA GLY A 288 -8.53 -4.48 -18.31
C GLY A 288 -9.88 -3.85 -17.96
N PRO A 289 -11.00 -4.45 -18.39
CA PRO A 289 -12.34 -3.86 -18.25
C PRO A 289 -12.72 -3.50 -16.81
N THR A 290 -12.20 -4.23 -15.85
CA THR A 290 -12.50 -4.07 -14.41
C THR A 290 -11.25 -3.84 -13.58
N ALA A 291 -10.09 -3.62 -14.23
CA ALA A 291 -8.85 -3.18 -13.59
C ALA A 291 -8.91 -1.69 -13.23
N LYS A 292 -7.89 -1.20 -12.53
CA LYS A 292 -7.74 0.22 -12.16
C LYS A 292 -7.70 1.12 -13.40
N LEU A 293 -6.99 0.72 -14.45
CA LEU A 293 -7.01 1.35 -15.76
C LEU A 293 -7.77 0.47 -16.76
N ARG A 294 -8.77 1.07 -17.41
CA ARG A 294 -9.66 0.37 -18.33
C ARG A 294 -9.30 0.59 -19.79
N ALA A 295 -8.73 1.73 -20.10
CA ALA A 295 -8.34 2.09 -21.47
C ALA A 295 -6.82 2.11 -21.63
N ARG A 296 -6.34 1.59 -22.78
CA ARG A 296 -4.92 1.62 -23.13
C ARG A 296 -4.39 3.06 -23.29
N SER A 297 -5.25 4.00 -23.72
CA SER A 297 -4.92 5.43 -23.81
C SER A 297 -4.52 6.03 -22.47
N ASP A 298 -5.25 5.67 -21.39
CA ASP A 298 -4.96 6.14 -20.03
C ASP A 298 -3.65 5.54 -19.51
N ALA A 299 -3.37 4.27 -19.83
CA ALA A 299 -2.10 3.63 -19.50
C ALA A 299 -0.92 4.30 -20.22
N VAL A 300 -1.09 4.72 -21.48
CA VAL A 300 -0.05 5.45 -22.23
C VAL A 300 0.17 6.85 -21.64
N ARG A 301 -0.90 7.54 -21.22
CA ARG A 301 -0.78 8.84 -20.52
C ARG A 301 -0.04 8.69 -19.21
N LEU A 302 -0.42 7.69 -18.40
CA LEU A 302 0.25 7.39 -17.14
C LEU A 302 1.72 7.02 -17.33
N ARG A 303 2.02 6.19 -18.35
CA ARG A 303 3.38 5.84 -18.73
C ARG A 303 4.24 7.07 -19.00
N LYS A 304 3.74 8.01 -19.82
CA LYS A 304 4.48 9.24 -20.16
C LYS A 304 4.77 10.10 -18.92
N LEU A 305 3.82 10.17 -17.99
CA LEU A 305 4.02 10.92 -16.74
C LEU A 305 5.05 10.24 -15.84
N PHE A 306 5.04 8.91 -15.73
CA PHE A 306 6.07 8.16 -15.02
C PHE A 306 7.46 8.38 -15.65
N GLU A 307 7.57 8.26 -16.97
CA GLU A 307 8.82 8.46 -17.71
C GLU A 307 9.35 9.88 -17.51
N TYR A 308 8.49 10.90 -17.62
CA TYR A 308 8.87 12.29 -17.40
C TYR A 308 9.38 12.55 -15.98
N VAL A 309 8.59 12.19 -14.96
CA VAL A 309 8.97 12.45 -13.58
C VAL A 309 10.18 11.60 -13.20
N GLY A 310 10.21 10.31 -13.61
CA GLY A 310 11.31 9.40 -13.34
C GLY A 310 12.65 9.90 -13.88
N ASP A 311 12.68 10.40 -15.12
CA ASP A 311 13.86 11.00 -15.74
C ASP A 311 14.34 12.22 -14.92
N LYS A 312 13.44 13.13 -14.57
CA LYS A 312 13.77 14.34 -13.80
C LYS A 312 14.33 14.05 -12.41
N VAL A 313 13.90 12.98 -11.76
CA VAL A 313 14.40 12.58 -10.43
C VAL A 313 15.59 11.61 -10.50
N GLY A 314 16.10 11.31 -11.71
CA GLY A 314 17.27 10.45 -11.92
C GLY A 314 17.02 8.96 -11.79
N LEU A 315 15.77 8.48 -11.96
CA LEU A 315 15.42 7.07 -11.99
C LEU A 315 15.49 6.54 -13.43
N HIS A 316 16.23 5.46 -13.63
CA HIS A 316 16.14 4.64 -14.84
C HIS A 316 14.81 3.86 -14.80
N LEU A 317 13.82 4.31 -15.57
CA LEU A 317 12.46 3.83 -15.46
C LEU A 317 12.00 3.12 -16.74
N GLU A 318 11.44 1.92 -16.56
CA GLU A 318 10.75 1.19 -17.61
C GLU A 318 9.29 0.95 -17.22
N VAL A 319 8.38 1.14 -18.15
CA VAL A 319 6.94 0.89 -17.94
C VAL A 319 6.46 -0.20 -18.88
N VAL A 320 5.88 -1.25 -18.30
CA VAL A 320 5.26 -2.37 -19.01
C VAL A 320 3.75 -2.32 -18.83
N ILE A 321 3.02 -2.24 -19.94
CA ILE A 321 1.55 -2.38 -19.95
C ILE A 321 1.24 -3.86 -20.10
N THR A 322 0.55 -4.43 -19.09
CA THR A 322 0.21 -5.85 -19.03
C THR A 322 -1.29 -6.08 -19.11
N ASP A 323 -1.69 -7.34 -19.33
CA ASP A 323 -3.09 -7.74 -19.29
C ASP A 323 -3.64 -7.71 -17.85
N GLY A 324 -4.80 -7.09 -17.68
CA GLY A 324 -5.56 -7.00 -16.43
C GLY A 324 -7.02 -7.43 -16.62
N SER A 325 -7.31 -8.25 -17.63
CA SER A 325 -8.67 -8.70 -17.96
C SER A 325 -9.27 -9.68 -16.95
N GLN A 326 -8.45 -10.30 -16.12
CA GLN A 326 -8.84 -11.23 -15.08
C GLN A 326 -7.86 -11.22 -13.89
N PRO A 327 -8.23 -11.80 -12.73
CA PRO A 327 -7.29 -12.03 -11.64
C PRO A 327 -6.09 -12.89 -12.08
N VAL A 328 -4.90 -12.61 -11.51
CA VAL A 328 -3.66 -13.34 -11.78
C VAL A 328 -3.41 -14.37 -10.69
N GLY A 329 -3.09 -15.60 -11.05
CA GLY A 329 -3.05 -16.73 -10.13
C GLY A 329 -4.44 -17.27 -9.81
N ASN A 330 -4.53 -18.27 -8.95
CA ASN A 330 -5.78 -18.91 -8.57
C ASN A 330 -6.26 -18.43 -7.20
N GLY A 331 -5.34 -18.13 -6.28
CA GLY A 331 -5.64 -17.67 -4.94
C GLY A 331 -5.78 -16.15 -4.84
N ILE A 332 -6.76 -15.70 -4.05
CA ILE A 332 -7.00 -14.30 -3.73
C ILE A 332 -7.23 -14.19 -2.23
N GLY A 333 -6.27 -13.61 -1.52
CA GLY A 333 -6.16 -13.56 -0.07
C GLY A 333 -4.80 -14.09 0.39
N PRO A 334 -4.31 -13.70 1.59
CA PRO A 334 -2.91 -13.86 1.96
C PRO A 334 -2.36 -15.29 1.84
N VAL A 335 -3.01 -16.27 2.45
CA VAL A 335 -2.58 -17.69 2.43
C VAL A 335 -2.69 -18.29 1.05
N LEU A 336 -3.77 -17.99 0.32
CA LEU A 336 -4.01 -18.52 -1.02
C LEU A 336 -2.99 -17.97 -2.02
N GLU A 337 -2.66 -16.68 -1.93
CA GLU A 337 -1.64 -16.04 -2.77
C GLU A 337 -0.23 -16.53 -2.44
N ALA A 338 0.09 -16.72 -1.13
CA ALA A 338 1.37 -17.31 -0.71
C ALA A 338 1.53 -18.74 -1.21
N ARG A 339 0.47 -19.56 -1.19
CA ARG A 339 0.43 -20.90 -1.77
C ARG A 339 0.80 -20.87 -3.26
N ASP A 340 0.16 -19.99 -4.03
CA ASP A 340 0.38 -19.89 -5.47
C ASP A 340 1.81 -19.46 -5.80
N VAL A 341 2.35 -18.49 -5.04
CA VAL A 341 3.76 -18.06 -5.15
C VAL A 341 4.72 -19.23 -4.91
N MET A 342 4.52 -19.97 -3.81
CA MET A 342 5.42 -21.07 -3.46
C MET A 342 5.29 -22.26 -4.43
N ARG A 343 4.10 -22.51 -4.98
CA ARG A 343 3.93 -23.49 -6.07
C ARG A 343 4.73 -23.11 -7.31
N VAL A 344 4.68 -21.84 -7.73
CA VAL A 344 5.48 -21.37 -8.87
C VAL A 344 6.99 -21.52 -8.60
N LEU A 345 7.46 -21.11 -7.42
CA LEU A 345 8.88 -21.21 -7.08
C LEU A 345 9.39 -22.65 -6.98
N ARG A 346 8.53 -23.59 -6.56
CA ARG A 346 8.83 -25.02 -6.47
C ARG A 346 8.72 -25.77 -7.80
N GLY A 347 8.22 -25.13 -8.85
CA GLY A 347 7.96 -25.80 -10.13
C GLY A 347 6.82 -26.83 -10.06
N ASP A 348 5.85 -26.61 -9.17
CA ASP A 348 4.68 -27.46 -8.99
C ASP A 348 3.87 -27.52 -10.32
N PRO A 349 3.48 -28.71 -10.82
CA PRO A 349 2.65 -28.84 -12.01
C PRO A 349 1.30 -28.09 -11.92
N ASP A 350 0.75 -27.95 -10.72
CA ASP A 350 -0.50 -27.23 -10.45
C ASP A 350 -0.30 -25.73 -10.21
N ALA A 351 0.92 -25.21 -10.40
CA ALA A 351 1.19 -23.79 -10.26
C ALA A 351 0.44 -22.96 -11.32
N PRO A 352 -0.13 -21.81 -10.95
CA PRO A 352 -0.85 -20.97 -11.91
C PRO A 352 0.09 -20.42 -12.99
N ALA A 353 -0.13 -20.86 -14.23
CA ALA A 353 0.73 -20.55 -15.38
C ALA A 353 0.75 -19.05 -15.71
N ASP A 354 -0.37 -18.35 -15.56
CA ASP A 354 -0.49 -16.91 -15.80
C ASP A 354 0.36 -16.10 -14.82
N LEU A 355 0.38 -16.47 -13.54
CA LEU A 355 1.23 -15.85 -12.52
C LEU A 355 2.72 -16.12 -12.82
N ARG A 356 3.06 -17.36 -13.20
CA ARG A 356 4.43 -17.76 -13.57
C ARG A 356 4.94 -16.94 -14.75
N GLU A 357 4.21 -16.94 -15.87
CA GLU A 357 4.64 -16.28 -17.09
C GLU A 357 4.71 -14.74 -16.92
N LYS A 358 3.75 -14.13 -16.20
CA LYS A 358 3.80 -12.71 -15.88
C LYS A 358 5.00 -12.38 -15.00
N ALA A 359 5.32 -13.20 -14.00
CA ALA A 359 6.48 -13.00 -13.14
C ALA A 359 7.79 -13.12 -13.93
N LEU A 360 7.91 -14.11 -14.84
CA LEU A 360 9.08 -14.29 -15.71
C LEU A 360 9.26 -13.12 -16.67
N LEU A 361 8.16 -12.61 -17.29
CA LEU A 361 8.22 -11.44 -18.14
C LEU A 361 8.78 -10.23 -17.39
N LEU A 362 8.21 -9.92 -16.22
CA LEU A 362 8.62 -8.75 -15.43
C LEU A 362 10.03 -8.92 -14.84
N ALA A 363 10.38 -10.12 -14.38
CA ALA A 363 11.74 -10.41 -13.91
C ALA A 363 12.75 -10.25 -15.06
N GLY A 364 12.45 -10.79 -16.23
CA GLY A 364 13.32 -10.68 -17.41
C GLY A 364 13.59 -9.23 -17.80
N ARG A 365 12.57 -8.37 -17.76
CA ARG A 365 12.75 -6.92 -18.03
C ARG A 365 13.65 -6.25 -16.98
N ILE A 366 13.56 -6.64 -15.72
CA ILE A 366 14.46 -6.13 -14.67
C ILE A 366 15.88 -6.64 -14.85
N LEU A 367 16.06 -7.91 -15.23
CA LEU A 367 17.39 -8.46 -15.45
C LEU A 367 18.14 -7.75 -16.59
N GLU A 368 17.44 -7.19 -17.56
CA GLU A 368 18.03 -6.40 -18.65
C GLU A 368 18.54 -5.00 -18.21
N PHE A 369 18.33 -4.61 -16.96
CA PHE A 369 19.05 -3.48 -16.36
C PHE A 369 20.53 -3.83 -16.11
N ASP A 370 20.89 -5.11 -16.05
CA ASP A 370 22.28 -5.53 -16.12
C ASP A 370 22.81 -5.31 -17.56
N PRO A 371 23.84 -4.46 -17.75
CA PRO A 371 24.41 -4.22 -19.07
C PRO A 371 24.91 -5.48 -19.78
N LEU A 372 25.25 -6.52 -19.04
CA LEU A 372 25.75 -7.79 -19.58
C LEU A 372 24.66 -8.71 -20.11
N LEU A 373 23.38 -8.41 -19.80
CA LEU A 373 22.23 -9.25 -20.19
C LEU A 373 21.27 -8.56 -21.16
N ARG A 374 21.70 -7.51 -21.86
CA ARG A 374 20.84 -6.77 -22.79
C ARG A 374 20.51 -7.58 -24.03
N GLY A 375 19.43 -7.21 -24.73
CA GLY A 375 19.07 -7.76 -26.05
C GLY A 375 17.98 -8.83 -26.04
N GLY A 376 17.10 -8.85 -25.04
CA GLY A 376 15.95 -9.76 -24.99
C GLY A 376 16.26 -11.10 -24.29
N HIS A 377 17.43 -11.25 -23.68
CA HIS A 377 17.84 -12.48 -22.99
C HIS A 377 17.33 -12.57 -21.54
N GLY A 378 16.78 -11.49 -21.00
CA GLY A 378 16.36 -11.42 -19.60
C GLY A 378 15.28 -12.45 -19.23
N VAL A 379 14.28 -12.67 -20.10
CA VAL A 379 13.21 -13.65 -19.82
C VAL A 379 13.74 -15.07 -19.81
N GLN A 380 14.64 -15.42 -20.74
CA GLN A 380 15.30 -16.73 -20.75
C GLN A 380 16.10 -16.92 -19.46
N ARG A 381 16.88 -15.92 -19.06
CA ARG A 381 17.66 -15.97 -17.82
C ARG A 381 16.78 -16.10 -16.57
N ALA A 382 15.66 -15.38 -16.51
CA ALA A 382 14.69 -15.51 -15.42
C ALA A 382 14.13 -16.94 -15.33
N ARG A 383 13.81 -17.53 -16.50
CA ARG A 383 13.32 -18.92 -16.59
C ARG A 383 14.36 -19.93 -16.10
N GLU A 384 15.61 -19.81 -16.51
CA GLU A 384 16.70 -20.67 -16.05
C GLU A 384 16.86 -20.60 -14.52
N LEU A 385 16.81 -19.41 -13.93
CA LEU A 385 16.92 -19.21 -12.48
C LEU A 385 15.75 -19.80 -11.72
N LEU A 386 14.55 -19.74 -12.28
CA LEU A 386 13.34 -20.34 -11.68
C LEU A 386 13.39 -21.88 -11.78
N GLU A 387 13.63 -22.42 -12.98
CA GLU A 387 13.56 -23.87 -13.26
C GLU A 387 14.73 -24.65 -12.64
N SER A 388 15.88 -24.02 -12.44
CA SER A 388 17.01 -24.63 -11.71
C SER A 388 16.83 -24.67 -10.20
N GLY A 389 15.75 -24.06 -9.64
CA GLY A 389 15.51 -23.98 -8.21
C GLY A 389 16.31 -22.88 -7.49
N ARG A 390 17.21 -22.15 -8.16
CA ARG A 390 18.02 -21.08 -7.53
C ARG A 390 17.17 -19.97 -6.96
N ALA A 391 16.06 -19.60 -7.64
CA ALA A 391 15.12 -18.61 -7.12
C ALA A 391 14.45 -19.08 -5.83
N LEU A 392 14.07 -20.37 -5.73
CA LEU A 392 13.52 -20.95 -4.51
C LEU A 392 14.53 -20.90 -3.36
N GLU A 393 15.78 -21.28 -3.61
CA GLU A 393 16.84 -21.22 -2.59
C GLU A 393 17.02 -19.80 -2.02
N VAL A 394 17.02 -18.78 -2.89
CA VAL A 394 17.09 -17.38 -2.45
C VAL A 394 15.84 -16.99 -1.66
N MET A 395 14.64 -17.38 -2.11
CA MET A 395 13.39 -17.08 -1.38
C MET A 395 13.41 -17.70 0.02
N GLU A 396 13.86 -18.94 0.16
CA GLU A 396 13.96 -19.61 1.46
C GLU A 396 14.95 -18.87 2.38
N ARG A 397 16.11 -18.40 1.87
CA ARG A 397 17.06 -17.59 2.65
C ARG A 397 16.49 -16.22 3.05
N ILE A 398 15.70 -15.57 2.16
CA ILE A 398 15.00 -14.33 2.49
C ILE A 398 13.97 -14.59 3.60
N ILE A 399 13.19 -15.68 3.51
CA ILE A 399 12.22 -16.08 4.53
C ILE A 399 12.91 -16.31 5.88
N ASP A 400 14.02 -17.06 5.89
CA ASP A 400 14.79 -17.31 7.11
C ASP A 400 15.39 -16.02 7.69
N GLY A 401 15.96 -15.18 6.83
CA GLY A 401 16.56 -13.91 7.21
C GLY A 401 15.55 -12.88 7.75
N GLN A 402 14.29 -12.96 7.34
CA GLN A 402 13.19 -12.12 7.86
C GLN A 402 12.49 -12.73 9.08
N GLY A 403 12.91 -13.91 9.54
CA GLY A 403 12.26 -14.63 10.64
C GLY A 403 11.07 -15.45 10.14
N ARG A 404 11.35 -16.69 9.75
CA ARG A 404 10.35 -17.65 9.25
C ARG A 404 9.18 -17.80 10.20
N ALA A 405 7.97 -17.77 9.67
CA ALA A 405 6.77 -18.05 10.44
C ALA A 405 6.79 -19.49 10.99
N ALA A 406 6.50 -19.65 12.29
CA ALA A 406 6.55 -20.97 12.94
C ALA A 406 5.54 -21.96 12.32
N ALA A 407 4.36 -21.47 11.94
CA ALA A 407 3.37 -22.21 11.16
C ALA A 407 2.60 -21.21 10.27
N PRO A 408 2.46 -21.48 8.97
CA PRO A 408 1.57 -20.70 8.14
C PRO A 408 0.13 -20.77 8.67
N PRO A 409 -0.64 -19.68 8.65
CA PRO A 409 -2.05 -19.71 9.02
C PRO A 409 -2.81 -20.73 8.17
N ALA A 410 -3.77 -21.44 8.79
CA ALA A 410 -4.66 -22.33 8.06
C ALA A 410 -5.68 -21.55 7.22
N LEU A 411 -6.19 -22.16 6.16
CA LEU A 411 -7.35 -21.63 5.44
C LEU A 411 -8.59 -21.63 6.32
N GLY A 412 -9.44 -20.62 6.12
CA GLY A 412 -10.73 -20.52 6.80
C GLY A 412 -11.59 -21.78 6.59
N GLY A 413 -12.11 -22.33 7.69
CA GLY A 413 -12.85 -23.58 7.68
C GLY A 413 -14.27 -23.50 7.13
N LEU A 414 -14.85 -22.28 7.06
CA LEU A 414 -16.15 -22.04 6.43
C LEU A 414 -15.94 -21.89 4.92
N THR A 415 -16.57 -22.77 4.13
CA THR A 415 -16.37 -22.79 2.69
C THR A 415 -17.66 -22.81 1.91
N ARG A 416 -17.68 -22.09 0.77
CA ARG A 416 -18.81 -22.09 -0.18
C ARG A 416 -18.29 -22.11 -1.60
N GLU A 417 -18.74 -23.07 -2.40
CA GLU A 417 -18.54 -23.05 -3.85
C GLU A 417 -19.65 -22.26 -4.52
N ILE A 418 -19.27 -21.39 -5.46
CA ILE A 418 -20.21 -20.61 -6.25
C ILE A 418 -20.34 -21.27 -7.61
N PRO A 419 -21.53 -21.81 -7.95
CA PRO A 419 -21.73 -22.59 -9.17
C PRO A 419 -21.97 -21.73 -10.40
N ALA A 420 -21.64 -22.25 -11.57
CA ALA A 420 -22.01 -21.67 -12.86
C ALA A 420 -23.56 -21.76 -13.06
N PRO A 421 -24.22 -20.67 -13.45
CA PRO A 421 -25.68 -20.62 -13.61
C PRO A 421 -26.14 -21.33 -14.89
N ALA A 422 -25.28 -21.51 -15.89
CA ALA A 422 -25.58 -22.07 -17.19
C ALA A 422 -24.34 -22.76 -17.81
N ASN A 423 -24.53 -23.52 -18.87
CA ASN A 423 -23.45 -24.00 -19.72
C ASN A 423 -22.89 -22.85 -20.55
N GLY A 424 -21.60 -22.88 -20.91
CA GLY A 424 -20.96 -21.88 -21.77
C GLY A 424 -19.47 -21.79 -21.52
N ARG A 425 -18.87 -20.67 -21.97
CA ARG A 425 -17.49 -20.31 -21.68
C ARG A 425 -17.43 -19.06 -20.80
N VAL A 426 -16.45 -18.99 -19.92
CA VAL A 426 -16.17 -17.79 -19.14
C VAL A 426 -15.73 -16.67 -20.09
N ALA A 427 -16.60 -15.68 -20.29
CA ALA A 427 -16.37 -14.54 -21.19
C ALA A 427 -15.75 -13.33 -20.49
N ALA A 428 -16.00 -13.15 -19.19
CA ALA A 428 -15.38 -12.11 -18.37
C ALA A 428 -15.35 -12.48 -16.89
N ILE A 429 -14.35 -11.94 -16.18
CA ILE A 429 -14.24 -12.04 -14.73
C ILE A 429 -14.04 -10.61 -14.19
N ASP A 430 -14.91 -10.16 -13.31
CA ASP A 430 -14.83 -8.85 -12.69
C ASP A 430 -13.81 -8.86 -11.55
N CYS A 431 -12.60 -8.34 -11.82
CA CYS A 431 -11.51 -8.22 -10.85
C CYS A 431 -11.91 -7.46 -9.58
N TYR A 432 -12.64 -6.35 -9.75
CA TYR A 432 -13.07 -5.53 -8.61
C TYR A 432 -14.04 -6.30 -7.71
N ARG A 433 -15.03 -6.97 -8.32
CA ARG A 433 -16.03 -7.74 -7.58
C ARG A 433 -15.42 -8.93 -6.86
N ILE A 434 -14.59 -9.71 -7.54
CA ILE A 434 -13.87 -10.84 -6.93
C ILE A 434 -13.01 -10.37 -5.75
N GLY A 435 -12.25 -9.28 -5.93
CA GLY A 435 -11.47 -8.70 -4.84
C GLY A 435 -12.34 -8.25 -3.66
N ARG A 436 -13.54 -7.71 -3.93
CA ARG A 436 -14.49 -7.28 -2.89
C ARG A 436 -15.10 -8.47 -2.14
N ILE A 437 -15.47 -9.55 -2.82
CA ILE A 437 -15.97 -10.77 -2.17
C ILE A 437 -14.88 -11.36 -1.26
N ALA A 438 -13.63 -11.46 -1.72
CA ALA A 438 -12.52 -11.94 -0.90
C ALA A 438 -12.30 -11.06 0.37
N ARG A 439 -12.49 -9.76 0.27
CA ARG A 439 -12.42 -8.85 1.42
C ARG A 439 -13.56 -9.05 2.40
N LEU A 440 -14.78 -9.25 1.91
CA LEU A 440 -15.93 -9.56 2.76
C LEU A 440 -15.77 -10.90 3.48
N ALA A 441 -15.04 -11.86 2.89
CA ALA A 441 -14.69 -13.12 3.54
C ALA A 441 -13.72 -12.96 4.71
N GLY A 442 -13.14 -11.76 4.90
CA GLY A 442 -12.24 -11.41 6.01
C GLY A 442 -10.83 -10.98 5.60
N ALA A 443 -10.42 -11.21 4.35
CA ALA A 443 -9.08 -10.84 3.89
C ALA A 443 -8.86 -9.30 3.88
N PRO A 444 -7.68 -8.78 4.22
CA PRO A 444 -6.46 -9.51 4.60
C PRO A 444 -6.31 -9.71 6.11
N MET A 445 -7.25 -9.23 6.93
CA MET A 445 -7.14 -9.28 8.41
C MET A 445 -7.21 -10.72 8.90
N ASP A 446 -8.15 -11.51 8.38
CA ASP A 446 -8.09 -12.97 8.46
C ASP A 446 -7.20 -13.50 7.32
N LYS A 447 -5.98 -13.94 7.68
CA LYS A 447 -5.01 -14.44 6.71
C LYS A 447 -5.49 -15.67 5.95
N GLY A 448 -6.36 -16.48 6.57
CA GLY A 448 -6.95 -17.69 5.98
C GLY A 448 -8.15 -17.44 5.09
N ALA A 449 -8.67 -16.20 5.07
CA ALA A 449 -9.83 -15.84 4.26
C ALA A 449 -9.46 -15.48 2.82
N GLY A 450 -10.41 -15.71 1.91
CA GLY A 450 -10.24 -15.34 0.50
C GLY A 450 -11.05 -16.18 -0.48
N ILE A 451 -10.60 -16.19 -1.71
CA ILE A 451 -11.22 -16.92 -2.84
C ILE A 451 -10.17 -17.78 -3.53
N ASP A 452 -10.54 -19.02 -3.82
CA ASP A 452 -9.78 -19.93 -4.68
C ASP A 452 -10.53 -20.09 -6.03
N LEU A 453 -9.95 -19.52 -7.10
CA LEU A 453 -10.53 -19.57 -8.45
C LEU A 453 -10.36 -20.96 -9.06
N LEU A 454 -11.43 -21.52 -9.56
CA LEU A 454 -11.47 -22.83 -10.20
C LEU A 454 -11.68 -22.73 -11.71
N ARG A 455 -12.08 -21.57 -12.19
CA ARG A 455 -12.27 -21.27 -13.62
C ARG A 455 -11.68 -19.93 -13.98
N LYS A 456 -11.05 -19.88 -15.13
CA LYS A 456 -10.39 -18.70 -15.70
C LYS A 456 -11.07 -18.26 -16.98
N LEU A 457 -10.69 -17.09 -17.50
CA LEU A 457 -11.21 -16.57 -18.76
C LEU A 457 -10.98 -17.58 -19.91
N GLY A 458 -12.03 -17.88 -20.66
CA GLY A 458 -12.02 -18.84 -21.77
C GLY A 458 -12.32 -20.29 -21.37
N ASP A 459 -12.36 -20.62 -20.09
CA ASP A 459 -12.66 -21.99 -19.65
C ASP A 459 -14.10 -22.39 -19.98
N PRO A 460 -14.34 -23.62 -20.46
CA PRO A 460 -15.68 -24.16 -20.60
C PRO A 460 -16.23 -24.47 -19.20
N VAL A 461 -17.53 -24.25 -19.03
CA VAL A 461 -18.25 -24.56 -17.79
C VAL A 461 -19.61 -25.21 -18.09
N ARG A 462 -20.02 -26.13 -17.23
CA ARG A 462 -21.38 -26.67 -17.21
C ARG A 462 -22.17 -26.06 -16.06
N LYS A 463 -23.49 -25.97 -16.25
CA LYS A 463 -24.38 -25.55 -15.17
C LYS A 463 -24.16 -26.39 -13.92
N GLY A 464 -23.91 -25.67 -12.78
CA GLY A 464 -23.65 -26.29 -11.48
C GLY A 464 -22.18 -26.56 -11.18
N GLU A 465 -21.27 -26.46 -12.15
CA GLU A 465 -19.83 -26.58 -11.88
C GLU A 465 -19.32 -25.38 -11.09
N PRO A 466 -18.40 -25.59 -10.13
CA PRO A 466 -17.90 -24.51 -9.31
C PRO A 466 -16.99 -23.55 -10.11
N LEU A 467 -17.24 -22.24 -9.99
CA LEU A 467 -16.44 -21.18 -10.56
C LEU A 467 -15.27 -20.82 -9.65
N TYR A 468 -15.56 -20.74 -8.36
CA TYR A 468 -14.59 -20.49 -7.30
C TYR A 468 -15.12 -20.95 -5.95
N ARG A 469 -14.22 -21.06 -4.97
CA ARG A 469 -14.51 -21.37 -3.57
C ARG A 469 -14.16 -20.19 -2.68
N ILE A 470 -15.09 -19.79 -1.81
CA ILE A 470 -14.89 -18.83 -0.74
C ILE A 470 -14.34 -19.56 0.47
N HIS A 471 -13.39 -18.95 1.18
CA HIS A 471 -12.86 -19.38 2.48
C HIS A 471 -13.03 -18.25 3.48
N ALA A 472 -13.53 -18.51 4.69
CA ALA A 472 -13.64 -17.56 5.77
C ALA A 472 -13.45 -18.24 7.13
N GLY A 473 -12.91 -17.49 8.11
CA GLY A 473 -12.75 -17.95 9.48
C GLY A 473 -13.95 -17.61 10.38
N PHE A 474 -14.71 -16.56 10.02
CA PHE A 474 -15.80 -16.01 10.84
C PHE A 474 -17.14 -16.10 10.12
N ALA A 475 -18.18 -16.50 10.87
CA ALA A 475 -19.52 -16.74 10.32
C ALA A 475 -20.16 -15.48 9.69
N ALA A 476 -19.95 -14.30 10.28
CA ALA A 476 -20.48 -13.04 9.75
C ALA A 476 -19.84 -12.68 8.40
N ASP A 477 -18.52 -12.76 8.30
CA ASP A 477 -17.77 -12.48 7.08
C ASP A 477 -18.12 -13.48 5.98
N PHE A 478 -18.27 -14.75 6.36
CA PHE A 478 -18.72 -15.81 5.46
C PHE A 478 -20.10 -15.53 4.88
N ALA A 479 -21.06 -15.09 5.72
CA ALA A 479 -22.40 -14.74 5.27
C ALA A 479 -22.38 -13.57 4.28
N PHE A 480 -21.68 -12.47 4.60
CA PHE A 480 -21.57 -11.30 3.71
C PHE A 480 -20.91 -11.65 2.36
N ALA A 481 -19.82 -12.42 2.38
CA ALA A 481 -19.14 -12.84 1.17
C ALA A 481 -20.03 -13.74 0.30
N THR A 482 -20.75 -14.69 0.92
CA THR A 482 -21.64 -15.62 0.24
C THR A 482 -22.83 -14.87 -0.39
N GLU A 483 -23.51 -14.00 0.37
CA GLU A 483 -24.63 -13.19 -0.12
C GLU A 483 -24.21 -12.33 -1.33
N MET A 484 -23.06 -11.66 -1.26
CA MET A 484 -22.55 -10.88 -2.38
C MET A 484 -22.26 -11.76 -3.62
N ALA A 485 -21.66 -12.94 -3.42
CA ALA A 485 -21.29 -13.84 -4.48
C ALA A 485 -22.51 -14.48 -5.15
N GLU A 486 -23.55 -14.84 -4.39
CA GLU A 486 -24.81 -15.39 -4.89
C GLU A 486 -25.64 -14.35 -5.63
N ALA A 487 -25.62 -13.07 -5.19
CA ALA A 487 -26.28 -11.97 -5.90
C ALA A 487 -25.63 -11.70 -7.26
N ASP A 488 -24.31 -11.76 -7.37
CA ASP A 488 -23.55 -11.64 -8.61
C ASP A 488 -22.17 -12.27 -8.41
N SER A 489 -21.89 -13.37 -9.07
CA SER A 489 -20.64 -14.11 -8.98
C SER A 489 -19.41 -13.34 -9.50
N GLY A 490 -19.60 -12.25 -10.24
CA GLY A 490 -18.52 -11.55 -10.95
C GLY A 490 -18.08 -12.21 -12.26
N TYR A 491 -18.76 -13.30 -12.66
CA TYR A 491 -18.50 -14.01 -13.91
C TYR A 491 -19.57 -13.69 -14.95
N ARG A 492 -19.16 -13.61 -16.21
CA ARG A 492 -20.05 -13.52 -17.38
C ARG A 492 -19.70 -14.65 -18.32
N PHE A 493 -20.72 -15.15 -19.04
CA PHE A 493 -20.61 -16.31 -19.91
C PHE A 493 -21.02 -15.95 -21.34
N SER A 494 -20.34 -16.52 -22.32
CA SER A 494 -20.81 -16.60 -23.70
C SER A 494 -21.50 -17.96 -23.91
N ALA A 495 -22.50 -17.98 -24.79
CA ALA A 495 -22.99 -19.24 -25.32
C ALA A 495 -21.88 -19.97 -26.11
N ASP A 496 -21.90 -21.27 -26.12
CA ASP A 496 -21.00 -22.11 -26.95
C ASP A 496 -21.21 -21.85 -28.44
#